data_656f71c7a24b5990a92bc820f519acdc
#
_entry.id   656f71c7a24b5990a92bc820f519acdc
#
_cell.length_a   1.000
_cell.length_b   1.000
_cell.length_c   1.000
_cell.angle_alpha   90.00
_cell.angle_beta   90.00
_cell.angle_gamma   90.00
#
_symmetry.space_group_name_H-M   'P 1'
#
loop_
_entity.id
_entity.type
_entity.pdbx_description
1 polymer ?
#
loop_
_entity_poly.entity_id
_entity_poly.type
_entity_poly.pdbx_seq_one_letter_code
_entity_poly.pdbx_strand_id
1 'polypeptide(L)'
;LDTTQDAVLLDIGGTTTDIFFLADGIPLFEPVGIKIDTYKTLVRSIYSVSIGLGGDSRITVENNKLKIGPRRQGKPFALGGPVATPTDAMIVLGKLDIGNKTLANEALSGLATDLELSIDEVANEILDTMARMIKEKVDALLIEINSKPVYTVKELLHGKKLVPQSINMIGGPAKVLAPRLEKKFNITCNYPQHYK
;
A
#
# COMPACT_ATOMS: atom_id res chain seq x y z
N LEU A 1 -15.53 0.35 12.55
CA LEU A 1 -14.59 1.42 12.21
C LEU A 1 -14.97 2.63 13.05
N ASP A 2 -14.08 3.09 13.92
CA ASP A 2 -14.26 4.39 14.57
C ASP A 2 -13.96 5.47 13.52
N THR A 3 -15.02 6.12 13.06
CA THR A 3 -14.95 7.11 11.97
C THR A 3 -14.84 8.53 12.48
N THR A 4 -14.56 8.73 13.77
CA THR A 4 -14.49 10.08 14.38
C THR A 4 -13.06 10.63 14.47
N GLN A 5 -12.06 9.85 14.03
CA GLN A 5 -10.64 10.18 14.19
C GLN A 5 -9.95 10.39 12.84
N ASP A 6 -8.79 11.03 12.88
CA ASP A 6 -7.89 11.10 11.74
C ASP A 6 -7.41 9.68 11.38
N ALA A 7 -7.49 9.31 10.12
CA ALA A 7 -7.10 7.99 9.66
C ALA A 7 -6.51 8.00 8.24
N VAL A 8 -5.72 6.97 7.95
CA VAL A 8 -5.34 6.60 6.58
C VAL A 8 -6.23 5.45 6.13
N LEU A 9 -6.73 5.51 4.91
CA LEU A 9 -7.39 4.39 4.24
C LEU A 9 -6.46 3.89 3.14
N LEU A 10 -6.22 2.58 3.11
CA LEU A 10 -5.40 1.91 2.10
C LEU A 10 -6.24 0.84 1.38
N ASP A 11 -6.37 0.99 0.07
CA ASP A 11 -6.87 -0.10 -0.79
C ASP A 11 -5.67 -0.73 -1.50
N ILE A 12 -5.29 -1.93 -1.05
CA ILE A 12 -4.11 -2.64 -1.56
C ILE A 12 -4.58 -3.72 -2.53
N GLY A 13 -4.62 -3.37 -3.81
CA GLY A 13 -5.01 -4.28 -4.87
C GLY A 13 -3.86 -5.15 -5.39
N GLY A 14 -4.12 -5.83 -6.52
CA GLY A 14 -3.08 -6.58 -7.23
C GLY A 14 -2.09 -5.68 -7.97
N THR A 15 -2.53 -4.54 -8.48
CA THR A 15 -1.73 -3.65 -9.34
C THR A 15 -1.30 -2.38 -8.62
N THR A 16 -2.20 -1.78 -7.85
CA THR A 16 -2.00 -0.48 -7.20
C THR A 16 -2.33 -0.56 -5.72
N THR A 17 -1.81 0.41 -4.99
CA THR A 17 -2.29 0.78 -3.65
C THR A 17 -2.83 2.20 -3.73
N ASP A 18 -4.09 2.37 -3.38
CA ASP A 18 -4.76 3.66 -3.31
C ASP A 18 -4.78 4.15 -1.87
N ILE A 19 -4.38 5.41 -1.69
CA ILE A 19 -4.18 6.04 -0.38
C ILE A 19 -5.17 7.19 -0.24
N PHE A 20 -5.96 7.17 0.82
CA PHE A 20 -6.92 8.21 1.17
C PHE A 20 -6.70 8.66 2.61
N PHE A 21 -7.23 9.83 2.97
CA PHE A 21 -7.13 10.36 4.32
C PHE A 21 -8.51 10.79 4.84
N LEU A 22 -8.71 10.55 6.13
CA LEU A 22 -9.84 11.10 6.90
C LEU A 22 -9.31 12.12 7.91
N ALA A 23 -9.94 13.27 7.98
CA ALA A 23 -9.76 14.26 9.04
C ALA A 23 -11.03 14.29 9.90
N ASP A 24 -10.92 13.99 11.19
CA ASP A 24 -12.07 13.83 12.09
C ASP A 24 -13.19 12.95 11.49
N GLY A 25 -12.79 11.85 10.83
CA GLY A 25 -13.70 10.90 10.19
C GLY A 25 -14.28 11.32 8.83
N ILE A 26 -13.95 12.50 8.35
CA ILE A 26 -14.44 13.05 7.08
C ILE A 26 -13.35 12.87 6.01
N PRO A 27 -13.67 12.29 4.82
CA PRO A 27 -12.70 12.22 3.74
C PRO A 27 -12.17 13.59 3.34
N LEU A 28 -10.87 13.68 3.08
CA LEU A 28 -10.29 14.87 2.48
C LEU A 28 -10.75 15.00 1.03
N PHE A 29 -11.04 16.22 0.62
CA PHE A 29 -11.42 16.55 -0.75
C PHE A 29 -10.37 17.40 -1.42
N GLU A 30 -10.22 17.24 -2.74
CA GLU A 30 -9.44 18.14 -3.57
C GLU A 30 -10.07 19.56 -3.54
N PRO A 31 -9.34 20.57 -3.05
CA PRO A 31 -9.91 21.89 -2.85
C PRO A 31 -10.27 22.62 -4.15
N VAL A 32 -9.65 22.24 -5.26
CA VAL A 32 -9.79 22.91 -6.58
C VAL A 32 -10.45 22.02 -7.62
N GLY A 33 -10.98 20.86 -7.23
CA GLY A 33 -11.53 19.83 -8.12
C GLY A 33 -10.46 18.98 -8.82
N ILE A 34 -10.90 17.90 -9.45
CA ILE A 34 -9.98 17.00 -10.17
C ILE A 34 -9.44 17.65 -11.44
N LYS A 35 -8.20 17.32 -11.72
CA LYS A 35 -7.56 17.65 -12.99
C LYS A 35 -7.71 16.45 -13.93
N ILE A 36 -8.36 16.65 -15.08
CA ILE A 36 -8.45 15.65 -16.14
C ILE A 36 -7.51 16.10 -17.24
N ASP A 37 -6.43 15.36 -17.47
CA ASP A 37 -5.30 15.77 -18.31
C ASP A 37 -4.74 17.13 -17.90
N THR A 38 -4.88 18.13 -18.74
CA THR A 38 -4.45 19.51 -18.49
C THR A 38 -5.55 20.42 -17.96
N TYR A 39 -6.80 19.96 -17.95
CA TYR A 39 -7.96 20.77 -17.58
C TYR A 39 -8.30 20.62 -16.10
N LYS A 40 -8.36 21.74 -15.38
CA LYS A 40 -8.93 21.80 -14.04
C LYS A 40 -10.45 21.76 -14.13
N THR A 41 -11.06 20.87 -13.36
CA THR A 41 -12.51 20.79 -13.25
C THR A 41 -12.95 21.34 -11.90
N LEU A 42 -14.22 21.78 -11.81
CA LEU A 42 -14.83 22.17 -10.51
C LEU A 42 -15.52 20.98 -9.83
N VAL A 43 -15.28 19.76 -10.33
CA VAL A 43 -15.88 18.55 -9.76
C VAL A 43 -15.18 18.21 -8.46
N ARG A 44 -15.92 18.24 -7.36
CA ARG A 44 -15.43 17.77 -6.06
C ARG A 44 -15.10 16.30 -6.13
N SER A 45 -13.88 15.94 -5.76
CA SER A 45 -13.47 14.56 -5.61
C SER A 45 -12.78 14.34 -4.25
N ILE A 46 -12.79 13.12 -3.79
CA ILE A 46 -11.99 12.73 -2.63
C ILE A 46 -10.52 12.83 -3.04
N TYR A 47 -9.69 13.41 -2.15
CA TYR A 47 -8.25 13.40 -2.31
C TYR A 47 -7.74 11.96 -2.19
N SER A 48 -7.22 11.44 -3.28
CA SER A 48 -6.65 10.10 -3.34
C SER A 48 -5.38 10.07 -4.15
N VAL A 49 -4.43 9.25 -3.75
CA VAL A 49 -3.19 9.03 -4.47
C VAL A 49 -2.99 7.55 -4.71
N SER A 50 -2.85 7.16 -5.98
CA SER A 50 -2.55 5.80 -6.39
C SER A 50 -1.06 5.63 -6.62
N ILE A 51 -0.48 4.55 -6.08
CA ILE A 51 0.89 4.13 -6.38
C ILE A 51 0.91 2.77 -7.07
N GLY A 52 1.83 2.59 -8.01
CA GLY A 52 2.01 1.34 -8.75
C GLY A 52 2.66 0.24 -7.90
N LEU A 53 2.03 -0.10 -6.78
CA LEU A 53 2.46 -1.11 -5.83
C LEU A 53 1.28 -1.96 -5.40
N GLY A 54 1.30 -3.23 -5.72
CA GLY A 54 0.23 -4.17 -5.38
C GLY A 54 0.74 -5.60 -5.29
N GLY A 55 -0.15 -6.54 -4.97
CA GLY A 55 0.18 -7.95 -4.80
C GLY A 55 0.81 -8.62 -6.02
N ASP A 56 0.52 -8.12 -7.24
CA ASP A 56 1.01 -8.67 -8.51
C ASP A 56 2.08 -7.77 -9.15
N SER A 57 2.65 -6.84 -8.41
CA SER A 57 3.76 -6.01 -8.88
C SER A 57 4.98 -6.87 -9.18
N ARG A 58 5.64 -6.60 -10.33
CA ARG A 58 6.89 -7.29 -10.67
C ARG A 58 7.96 -7.01 -9.61
N ILE A 59 8.72 -8.06 -9.27
CA ILE A 59 9.90 -7.95 -8.42
C ILE A 59 11.16 -8.13 -9.26
N THR A 60 12.18 -7.31 -9.00
CA THR A 60 13.52 -7.42 -9.57
C THR A 60 14.56 -7.18 -8.48
N VAL A 61 15.79 -7.63 -8.72
CA VAL A 61 16.95 -7.29 -7.89
C VAL A 61 17.83 -6.33 -8.69
N GLU A 62 18.13 -5.17 -8.11
CA GLU A 62 19.02 -4.18 -8.69
C GLU A 62 20.00 -3.74 -7.60
N ASN A 63 21.30 -3.82 -7.87
CA ASN A 63 22.36 -3.48 -6.91
C ASN A 63 22.20 -4.17 -5.55
N ASN A 64 21.94 -5.48 -5.56
CA ASN A 64 21.71 -6.31 -4.36
C ASN A 64 20.52 -5.85 -3.50
N LYS A 65 19.52 -5.16 -4.08
CA LYS A 65 18.31 -4.68 -3.40
C LYS A 65 17.07 -5.09 -4.16
N LEU A 66 16.05 -5.46 -3.41
CA LEU A 66 14.72 -5.70 -3.98
C LEU A 66 14.09 -4.40 -4.48
N LYS A 67 13.53 -4.46 -5.69
CA LYS A 67 12.71 -3.44 -6.30
C LYS A 67 11.36 -4.02 -6.66
N ILE A 68 10.30 -3.40 -6.20
CA ILE A 68 8.91 -3.86 -6.40
C ILE A 68 8.15 -2.82 -7.21
N GLY A 69 7.53 -3.25 -8.29
CA GLY A 69 6.76 -2.36 -9.17
C GLY A 69 7.63 -1.38 -9.98
N PRO A 70 7.05 -0.28 -10.51
CA PRO A 70 5.61 0.01 -10.53
C PRO A 70 4.81 -0.83 -11.55
N ARG A 71 5.45 -1.69 -12.33
CA ARG A 71 4.82 -2.44 -13.42
C ARG A 71 4.27 -3.78 -12.93
N ARG A 72 3.08 -4.13 -13.43
CA ARG A 72 2.53 -5.48 -13.40
C ARG A 72 2.84 -6.14 -14.74
N GLN A 73 3.30 -7.41 -14.71
CA GLN A 73 3.58 -8.19 -15.93
C GLN A 73 2.66 -9.40 -16.09
N GLY A 74 1.55 -9.46 -15.39
CA GLY A 74 0.58 -10.55 -15.48
C GLY A 74 0.09 -11.01 -14.11
N LYS A 75 -0.26 -12.28 -14.04
CA LYS A 75 -0.63 -12.97 -12.80
C LYS A 75 0.61 -13.29 -11.97
N PRO A 76 0.48 -13.58 -10.67
CA PRO A 76 1.51 -14.22 -9.87
C PRO A 76 2.04 -15.49 -10.51
N PHE A 77 3.31 -15.81 -10.31
CA PHE A 77 3.93 -17.02 -10.87
C PHE A 77 3.22 -18.29 -10.38
N ALA A 78 2.84 -18.33 -9.11
CA ALA A 78 2.04 -19.41 -8.51
C ALA A 78 0.68 -19.64 -9.19
N LEU A 79 0.20 -18.67 -9.97
CA LEU A 79 -1.05 -18.74 -10.74
C LEU A 79 -0.78 -18.85 -12.26
N GLY A 80 0.44 -19.21 -12.66
CA GLY A 80 0.86 -19.35 -14.06
C GLY A 80 1.27 -18.05 -14.72
N GLY A 81 1.68 -17.05 -13.94
CA GLY A 81 2.25 -15.79 -14.44
C GLY A 81 3.74 -15.91 -14.81
N PRO A 82 4.31 -14.87 -15.40
CA PRO A 82 5.67 -14.91 -15.95
C PRO A 82 6.77 -14.48 -14.97
N VAL A 83 6.45 -13.86 -13.84
CA VAL A 83 7.44 -13.25 -12.95
C VAL A 83 7.04 -13.39 -11.48
N ALA A 84 8.04 -13.35 -10.59
CA ALA A 84 7.84 -13.29 -9.15
C ALA A 84 7.08 -12.01 -8.72
N THR A 85 6.18 -12.15 -7.77
CA THR A 85 5.34 -11.08 -7.25
C THR A 85 5.23 -11.14 -5.72
N PRO A 86 4.78 -10.07 -5.04
CA PRO A 86 4.45 -10.12 -3.62
C PRO A 86 3.40 -11.19 -3.24
N THR A 87 2.47 -11.49 -4.14
CA THR A 87 1.50 -12.59 -3.94
C THR A 87 2.22 -13.93 -3.80
N ASP A 88 3.26 -14.20 -4.60
CA ASP A 88 4.07 -15.42 -4.46
C ASP A 88 4.76 -15.49 -3.10
N ALA A 89 5.29 -14.37 -2.61
CA ALA A 89 5.87 -14.28 -1.26
C ALA A 89 4.84 -14.59 -0.15
N MET A 90 3.60 -14.11 -0.29
CA MET A 90 2.53 -14.43 0.65
C MET A 90 2.18 -15.93 0.66
N ILE A 91 2.19 -16.56 -0.51
CA ILE A 91 1.94 -18.01 -0.67
C ILE A 91 3.08 -18.83 -0.04
N VAL A 92 4.33 -18.46 -0.30
CA VAL A 92 5.52 -19.11 0.30
C VAL A 92 5.42 -19.12 1.81
N LEU A 93 5.10 -17.98 2.42
CA LEU A 93 4.94 -17.82 3.88
C LEU A 93 3.65 -18.45 4.45
N GLY A 94 2.82 -19.10 3.61
CA GLY A 94 1.55 -19.70 4.05
C GLY A 94 0.52 -18.68 4.54
N LYS A 95 0.63 -17.42 4.09
CA LYS A 95 -0.30 -16.35 4.45
C LYS A 95 -1.48 -16.23 3.49
N LEU A 96 -1.37 -16.88 2.33
CA LEU A 96 -2.39 -16.91 1.31
C LEU A 96 -2.49 -18.34 0.76
N ASP A 97 -3.70 -18.90 0.80
CA ASP A 97 -3.99 -20.27 0.35
C ASP A 97 -4.63 -20.25 -1.04
N ILE A 98 -3.86 -19.85 -2.03
CA ILE A 98 -4.23 -19.85 -3.46
C ILE A 98 -3.05 -20.30 -4.32
N GLY A 99 -3.32 -20.76 -5.53
CA GLY A 99 -2.29 -21.14 -6.49
C GLY A 99 -1.42 -22.32 -6.05
N ASN A 100 -0.24 -22.42 -6.65
CA ASN A 100 0.70 -23.52 -6.43
C ASN A 100 1.91 -23.06 -5.61
N LYS A 101 2.06 -23.56 -4.39
CA LYS A 101 3.18 -23.21 -3.50
C LYS A 101 4.54 -23.62 -4.06
N THR A 102 4.63 -24.73 -4.82
CA THR A 102 5.89 -25.13 -5.46
C THR A 102 6.33 -24.10 -6.49
N LEU A 103 5.40 -23.61 -7.32
CA LEU A 103 5.70 -22.54 -8.28
C LEU A 103 6.06 -21.23 -7.56
N ALA A 104 5.40 -20.90 -6.45
CA ALA A 104 5.77 -19.73 -5.65
C ALA A 104 7.22 -19.81 -5.14
N ASN A 105 7.64 -20.98 -4.63
CA ASN A 105 9.02 -21.20 -4.20
C ASN A 105 10.00 -21.10 -5.40
N GLU A 106 9.64 -21.67 -6.55
CA GLU A 106 10.44 -21.54 -7.76
C GLU A 106 10.62 -20.08 -8.18
N ALA A 107 9.54 -19.29 -8.16
CA ALA A 107 9.57 -17.87 -8.48
C ALA A 107 10.55 -17.08 -7.60
N LEU A 108 10.64 -17.41 -6.31
CA LEU A 108 11.52 -16.70 -5.38
C LEU A 108 12.94 -17.25 -5.33
N SER A 109 13.20 -18.46 -5.86
CA SER A 109 14.51 -19.12 -5.79
C SER A 109 15.62 -18.31 -6.49
N GLY A 110 15.31 -17.72 -7.65
CA GLY A 110 16.26 -16.85 -8.37
C GLY A 110 16.62 -15.60 -7.56
N LEU A 111 15.60 -14.95 -6.98
CA LEU A 111 15.82 -13.77 -6.12
C LEU A 111 16.60 -14.12 -4.85
N ALA A 112 16.37 -15.31 -4.30
CA ALA A 112 17.09 -15.82 -3.13
C ALA A 112 18.58 -16.04 -3.43
N THR A 113 18.90 -16.58 -4.60
CA THR A 113 20.29 -16.73 -5.07
C THR A 113 20.96 -15.38 -5.27
N ASP A 114 20.29 -14.45 -5.94
CA ASP A 114 20.83 -13.10 -6.23
C ASP A 114 21.10 -12.27 -4.95
N LEU A 115 20.34 -12.54 -3.89
CA LEU A 115 20.44 -11.82 -2.62
C LEU A 115 21.24 -12.56 -1.54
N GLU A 116 21.68 -13.79 -1.80
CA GLU A 116 22.34 -14.69 -0.85
C GLU A 116 21.48 -14.92 0.42
N LEU A 117 20.16 -15.06 0.25
CA LEU A 117 19.18 -15.27 1.31
C LEU A 117 18.43 -16.60 1.09
N SER A 118 17.81 -17.12 2.13
CA SER A 118 16.82 -18.18 2.00
C SER A 118 15.52 -17.68 1.34
N ILE A 119 14.73 -18.59 0.80
CA ILE A 119 13.44 -18.25 0.14
C ILE A 119 12.50 -17.57 1.14
N ASP A 120 12.45 -18.03 2.39
CA ASP A 120 11.61 -17.44 3.46
C ASP A 120 12.09 -16.04 3.85
N GLU A 121 13.41 -15.80 3.90
CA GLU A 121 13.97 -14.48 4.16
C GLU A 121 13.63 -13.51 3.03
N VAL A 122 13.78 -13.94 1.76
CA VAL A 122 13.37 -13.11 0.60
C VAL A 122 11.88 -12.81 0.64
N ALA A 123 11.04 -13.81 0.93
CA ALA A 123 9.60 -13.59 1.03
C ALA A 123 9.24 -12.56 2.12
N ASN A 124 9.90 -12.60 3.26
CA ASN A 124 9.73 -11.60 4.32
C ASN A 124 10.24 -10.22 3.87
N GLU A 125 11.43 -10.13 3.26
CA GLU A 125 12.01 -8.87 2.77
C GLU A 125 11.13 -8.19 1.70
N ILE A 126 10.48 -8.98 0.84
CA ILE A 126 9.49 -8.47 -0.13
C ILE A 126 8.35 -7.77 0.59
N LEU A 127 7.73 -8.41 1.58
CA LEU A 127 6.60 -7.83 2.30
C LEU A 127 7.01 -6.64 3.17
N ASP A 128 8.20 -6.68 3.77
CA ASP A 128 8.75 -5.56 4.54
C ASP A 128 9.10 -4.36 3.64
N THR A 129 9.58 -4.62 2.43
CA THR A 129 9.81 -3.59 1.41
C THR A 129 8.50 -2.96 0.94
N MET A 130 7.45 -3.75 0.68
CA MET A 130 6.12 -3.19 0.38
C MET A 130 5.62 -2.28 1.51
N ALA A 131 5.67 -2.75 2.75
CA ALA A 131 5.21 -1.97 3.89
C ALA A 131 6.03 -0.68 4.07
N ARG A 132 7.35 -0.72 3.81
CA ARG A 132 8.22 0.45 3.83
C ARG A 132 7.84 1.45 2.73
N MET A 133 7.63 1.00 1.51
CA MET A 133 7.24 1.88 0.39
C MET A 133 5.89 2.56 0.64
N ILE A 134 4.91 1.84 1.22
CA ILE A 134 3.62 2.42 1.61
C ILE A 134 3.84 3.48 2.69
N LYS A 135 4.64 3.17 3.73
CA LYS A 135 4.95 4.11 4.82
C LYS A 135 5.58 5.39 4.30
N GLU A 136 6.63 5.27 3.50
CA GLU A 136 7.34 6.41 2.91
C GLU A 136 6.40 7.30 2.08
N LYS A 137 5.49 6.68 1.31
CA LYS A 137 4.53 7.44 0.51
C LYS A 137 3.49 8.15 1.38
N VAL A 138 2.94 7.46 2.39
CA VAL A 138 1.97 8.07 3.33
C VAL A 138 2.61 9.24 4.08
N ASP A 139 3.84 9.08 4.57
CA ASP A 139 4.56 10.15 5.27
C ASP A 139 4.78 11.37 4.36
N ALA A 140 5.21 11.15 3.13
CA ALA A 140 5.38 12.24 2.15
C ALA A 140 4.07 12.99 1.89
N LEU A 141 2.95 12.26 1.76
CA LEU A 141 1.63 12.86 1.57
C LEU A 141 1.16 13.62 2.80
N LEU A 142 1.41 13.11 4.00
CA LEU A 142 1.07 13.82 5.26
C LEU A 142 1.86 15.12 5.40
N ILE A 143 3.15 15.11 5.02
CA ILE A 143 3.96 16.34 4.98
C ILE A 143 3.35 17.33 3.99
N GLU A 144 3.00 16.88 2.79
CA GLU A 144 2.39 17.72 1.75
C GLU A 144 1.05 18.31 2.23
N ILE A 145 0.14 17.48 2.75
CA ILE A 145 -1.18 17.90 3.24
C ILE A 145 -1.02 18.93 4.37
N ASN A 146 -0.16 18.65 5.34
CA ASN A 146 0.06 19.51 6.51
C ASN A 146 0.85 20.79 6.21
N SER A 147 1.48 20.88 5.02
CA SER A 147 2.19 22.09 4.57
C SER A 147 1.32 23.03 3.74
N LYS A 148 0.14 22.59 3.28
CA LYS A 148 -0.76 23.41 2.47
C LYS A 148 -1.37 24.52 3.34
N PRO A 149 -1.51 25.75 2.77
CA PRO A 149 -2.20 26.83 3.46
C PRO A 149 -3.65 26.44 3.78
N VAL A 150 -4.12 26.85 4.94
CA VAL A 150 -5.48 26.61 5.39
C VAL A 150 -6.43 27.59 4.71
N TYR A 151 -7.46 27.10 4.02
CA TYR A 151 -8.37 27.94 3.22
C TYR A 151 -9.78 28.06 3.78
N THR A 152 -10.10 27.38 4.91
CA THR A 152 -11.41 27.47 5.52
C THR A 152 -11.34 28.13 6.90
N VAL A 153 -12.40 28.85 7.28
CA VAL A 153 -12.52 29.49 8.61
C VAL A 153 -12.43 28.44 9.72
N LYS A 154 -12.95 27.24 9.51
CA LYS A 154 -12.91 26.13 10.48
C LYS A 154 -11.48 25.62 10.70
N GLU A 155 -10.69 25.52 9.63
CA GLU A 155 -9.27 25.15 9.69
C GLU A 155 -8.41 26.24 10.33
N LEU A 156 -8.69 27.51 10.02
CA LEU A 156 -8.04 28.66 10.67
C LEU A 156 -8.28 28.72 12.18
N LEU A 157 -9.49 28.34 12.64
CA LEU A 157 -9.84 28.34 14.05
C LEU A 157 -9.21 27.18 14.83
N HIS A 158 -8.87 26.08 14.19
CA HIS A 158 -8.41 24.88 14.87
C HIS A 158 -6.94 24.53 14.61
N GLY A 159 -6.30 25.07 13.55
CA GLY A 159 -4.86 24.91 13.27
C GLY A 159 -4.35 23.45 13.33
N LYS A 160 -5.27 22.48 13.25
CA LYS A 160 -5.02 21.08 13.55
C LYS A 160 -4.29 20.44 12.36
N LYS A 161 -3.11 19.90 12.62
CA LYS A 161 -2.43 19.02 11.67
C LYS A 161 -3.16 17.69 11.60
N LEU A 162 -3.22 17.11 10.40
CA LEU A 162 -3.69 15.74 10.20
C LEU A 162 -2.67 14.78 10.79
N VAL A 163 -3.06 14.05 11.83
CA VAL A 163 -2.23 13.06 12.52
C VAL A 163 -3.03 11.76 12.62
N PRO A 164 -2.85 10.82 11.70
CA PRO A 164 -3.59 9.56 11.70
C PRO A 164 -3.40 8.77 12.99
N GLN A 165 -4.50 8.31 13.55
CA GLN A 165 -4.56 7.48 14.76
C GLN A 165 -4.85 6.02 14.42
N SER A 166 -5.27 5.73 13.20
CA SER A 166 -5.50 4.38 12.70
C SER A 166 -5.25 4.29 11.20
N ILE A 167 -4.98 3.07 10.74
CA ILE A 167 -4.95 2.72 9.32
C ILE A 167 -6.11 1.75 9.07
N ASN A 168 -6.97 2.06 8.13
CA ASN A 168 -8.03 1.16 7.68
C ASN A 168 -7.65 0.60 6.32
N MET A 169 -7.67 -0.72 6.19
CA MET A 169 -7.11 -1.41 5.02
C MET A 169 -8.14 -2.32 4.38
N ILE A 170 -8.19 -2.32 3.06
CA ILE A 170 -8.92 -3.28 2.25
C ILE A 170 -8.01 -3.85 1.15
N GLY A 171 -8.50 -4.88 0.45
CA GLY A 171 -7.77 -5.55 -0.62
C GLY A 171 -7.07 -6.84 -0.19
N GLY A 172 -6.72 -7.69 -1.15
CA GLY A 172 -6.18 -9.03 -0.88
C GLY A 172 -4.95 -9.07 0.03
N PRO A 173 -3.93 -8.22 -0.17
CA PRO A 173 -2.74 -8.15 0.67
C PRO A 173 -2.95 -7.55 2.07
N ALA A 174 -4.08 -6.88 2.34
CA ALA A 174 -4.29 -6.09 3.55
C ALA A 174 -4.00 -6.85 4.84
N LYS A 175 -4.63 -8.02 5.02
CA LYS A 175 -4.45 -8.87 6.21
C LYS A 175 -2.98 -9.28 6.44
N VAL A 176 -2.25 -9.54 5.37
CA VAL A 176 -0.85 -10.00 5.45
C VAL A 176 0.10 -8.85 5.77
N LEU A 177 -0.19 -7.66 5.26
CA LEU A 177 0.63 -6.46 5.47
C LEU A 177 0.31 -5.74 6.78
N ALA A 178 -0.88 -5.91 7.35
CA ALA A 178 -1.31 -5.20 8.55
C ALA A 178 -0.30 -5.24 9.70
N PRO A 179 0.23 -6.40 10.13
CA PRO A 179 1.20 -6.44 11.24
C PRO A 179 2.50 -5.68 10.95
N ARG A 180 2.92 -5.64 9.67
CA ARG A 180 4.11 -4.90 9.25
C ARG A 180 3.88 -3.40 9.25
N LEU A 181 2.71 -2.98 8.79
CA LEU A 181 2.32 -1.58 8.78
C LEU A 181 2.08 -1.07 10.20
N GLU A 182 1.42 -1.83 11.08
CA GLU A 182 1.30 -1.51 12.51
C GLU A 182 2.66 -1.21 13.15
N LYS A 183 3.62 -2.12 12.93
CA LYS A 183 4.97 -1.95 13.46
C LYS A 183 5.67 -0.70 12.89
N LYS A 184 5.49 -0.41 11.60
CA LYS A 184 6.17 0.73 10.95
C LYS A 184 5.53 2.08 11.32
N PHE A 185 4.22 2.14 11.44
CA PHE A 185 3.48 3.35 11.78
C PHE A 185 3.32 3.57 13.29
N ASN A 186 3.44 2.51 14.09
CA ASN A 186 3.14 2.47 15.51
C ASN A 186 1.69 2.89 15.82
N ILE A 187 0.76 2.51 14.96
CA ILE A 187 -0.68 2.72 15.10
C ILE A 187 -1.44 1.49 14.62
N THR A 188 -2.68 1.32 15.09
CA THR A 188 -3.51 0.14 14.79
C THR A 188 -3.92 0.10 13.32
N CYS A 189 -3.81 -1.10 12.73
CA CYS A 189 -4.31 -1.40 11.38
C CYS A 189 -5.60 -2.22 11.45
N ASN A 190 -6.69 -1.66 10.96
CA ASN A 190 -7.98 -2.34 10.88
C ASN A 190 -8.19 -2.87 9.46
N TYR A 191 -8.67 -4.10 9.36
CA TYR A 191 -9.06 -4.71 8.09
C TYR A 191 -10.29 -5.59 8.30
N PRO A 192 -11.17 -5.77 7.31
CA PRO A 192 -12.34 -6.65 7.40
C PRO A 192 -11.90 -8.09 7.67
N GLN A 193 -12.55 -8.77 8.62
CA GLN A 193 -12.22 -10.16 8.95
C GLN A 193 -12.80 -11.16 7.94
N HIS A 194 -13.80 -10.75 7.17
CA HIS A 194 -14.48 -11.60 6.20
C HIS A 194 -14.37 -10.98 4.81
N TYR A 195 -13.51 -11.56 3.99
CA TYR A 195 -13.55 -11.42 2.54
C TYR A 195 -14.30 -12.62 1.96
N LYS A 196 -15.35 -12.37 1.24
CA LYS A 196 -15.93 -13.37 0.34
C LYS A 196 -15.42 -13.13 -1.07
#